data_2ade736b572cce2b61c6e656e99378e2
#
_entry.id   2ade736b572cce2b61c6e656e99378e2
#
_cell.length_a   1.000
_cell.length_b   1.000
_cell.length_c   1.000
_cell.angle_alpha   90.00
_cell.angle_beta   90.00
_cell.angle_gamma   90.00
#
_symmetry.space_group_name_H-M   'P 1'
#
loop_
_entity.id
_entity.type
_entity.pdbx_description
1 polymer ?
#
loop_
_entity_poly.entity_id
_entity_poly.type
_entity_poly.pdbx_seq_one_letter_code
_entity_poly.pdbx_strand_id
1 'polypeptide(L)'
;MDSKLLRRALLLVTLFVAFIFILILWLNGVFSPKQEPSSVKNASTDTVADENGMIIGSDLDAWKSDETFFDAKKIGDGKYENEAGIGVVLTASSVEKDLRIRILDDKGKLIGGKKFTVTIGNTMDVTDDDMDGVIHVTDLSPGDYTISMAMEPGYVVPTTPLVCNVKAKIDYRVIDDISYLIKTEAEVDPEVEDTAVNDAATETMGVSSVKTVDGAVFGIDVSKYNGYIDWDRVKASGVDFCIIRCGYRGSTTGAIVEDPYFRTNIAGATAAGIKVGVYFFTQATNNVEAIEEASAAVNLVEGYKLSYPIFIDSEGAGGRGRADNLDANARSDILQTFCETVRNSGYNAGVYASKNWYNNRLDITRLSADNVIWLAEYSDAVSYGGTYQMWQYSSNGSVDGIEGRVDMNLSYLDMADN
;
A
#
# COMPACT_ATOMS: atom_id res chain seq x y z
N MET A 1 28.31 -37.68 37.38
CA MET A 1 27.58 -36.41 37.08
C MET A 1 27.40 -35.67 38.41
N ASP A 2 27.92 -34.45 38.51
CA ASP A 2 27.96 -33.71 39.77
C ASP A 2 26.54 -33.43 40.29
N SER A 3 26.24 -33.88 41.53
CA SER A 3 24.91 -33.74 42.16
C SER A 3 24.43 -32.28 42.27
N LYS A 4 25.35 -31.33 42.29
CA LYS A 4 25.08 -29.88 42.26
C LYS A 4 24.59 -29.42 40.90
N LEU A 5 25.13 -29.99 39.79
CA LEU A 5 24.71 -29.66 38.44
C LEU A 5 23.30 -30.18 38.15
N LEU A 6 23.01 -31.39 38.60
CA LEU A 6 21.67 -32.02 38.46
C LEU A 6 20.59 -31.22 39.22
N ARG A 7 20.89 -30.75 40.44
CA ARG A 7 19.97 -29.90 41.24
C ARG A 7 19.71 -28.55 40.57
N ARG A 8 20.75 -27.92 39.97
CA ARG A 8 20.59 -26.65 39.23
C ARG A 8 19.78 -26.83 37.97
N ALA A 9 19.99 -27.91 37.22
CA ALA A 9 19.21 -28.21 36.02
C ALA A 9 17.73 -28.49 36.41
N LEU A 10 17.47 -29.22 37.47
CA LEU A 10 16.11 -29.49 37.93
C LEU A 10 15.41 -28.21 38.39
N LEU A 11 16.10 -27.30 39.10
CA LEU A 11 15.56 -26.01 39.50
C LEU A 11 15.18 -25.13 38.28
N LEU A 12 16.02 -25.09 37.27
CA LEU A 12 15.75 -24.32 36.05
C LEU A 12 14.53 -24.86 35.28
N VAL A 13 14.41 -26.20 35.19
CA VAL A 13 13.23 -26.83 34.58
C VAL A 13 11.97 -26.51 35.35
N THR A 14 12.02 -26.57 36.68
CA THR A 14 10.85 -26.24 37.52
C THR A 14 10.43 -24.79 37.40
N LEU A 15 11.39 -23.84 37.32
CA LEU A 15 11.11 -22.43 37.13
C LEU A 15 10.52 -22.17 35.73
N PHE A 16 11.02 -22.86 34.70
CA PHE A 16 10.51 -22.74 33.34
C PHE A 16 9.05 -23.28 33.25
N VAL A 17 8.75 -24.41 33.82
CA VAL A 17 7.38 -24.96 33.88
C VAL A 17 6.44 -24.02 34.65
N ALA A 18 6.90 -23.45 35.76
CA ALA A 18 6.11 -22.48 36.53
C ALA A 18 5.85 -21.20 35.72
N PHE A 19 6.86 -20.71 34.94
CA PHE A 19 6.70 -19.57 34.09
C PHE A 19 5.67 -19.81 32.98
N ILE A 20 5.73 -20.98 32.32
CA ILE A 20 4.75 -21.35 31.28
C ILE A 20 3.33 -21.42 31.90
N PHE A 21 3.19 -22.00 33.10
CA PHE A 21 1.90 -22.10 33.76
C PHE A 21 1.31 -20.72 34.11
N ILE A 22 2.15 -19.80 34.60
CA ILE A 22 1.75 -18.40 34.88
C ILE A 22 1.37 -17.69 33.59
N LEU A 23 2.11 -17.91 32.52
CA LEU A 23 1.80 -17.33 31.20
C LEU A 23 0.46 -17.83 30.66
N ILE A 24 0.18 -19.11 30.78
CA ILE A 24 -1.11 -19.70 30.40
C ILE A 24 -2.25 -19.11 31.25
N LEU A 25 -2.07 -18.94 32.54
CA LEU A 25 -3.06 -18.30 33.41
C LEU A 25 -3.29 -16.83 33.05
N TRP A 26 -2.23 -16.13 32.67
CA TRP A 26 -2.31 -14.73 32.18
C TRP A 26 -3.04 -14.64 30.84
N LEU A 27 -2.71 -15.50 29.89
CA LEU A 27 -3.39 -15.58 28.59
C LEU A 27 -4.86 -15.99 28.68
N ASN A 28 -5.24 -16.75 29.72
CA ASN A 28 -6.62 -17.12 29.99
C ASN A 28 -7.35 -16.12 30.92
N GLY A 29 -6.76 -14.94 31.17
CA GLY A 29 -7.41 -13.87 31.91
C GLY A 29 -7.59 -14.11 33.45
N VAL A 30 -6.94 -15.13 34.03
CA VAL A 30 -7.10 -15.48 35.46
C VAL A 30 -6.57 -14.39 36.39
N PHE A 31 -5.64 -13.55 35.91
CA PHE A 31 -5.06 -12.42 36.64
C PHE A 31 -5.55 -11.05 36.17
N SER A 32 -6.60 -10.99 35.35
CA SER A 32 -7.24 -9.71 35.06
C SER A 32 -7.92 -9.17 36.31
N PRO A 33 -7.68 -7.93 36.72
CA PRO A 33 -8.39 -7.37 37.87
C PRO A 33 -9.88 -7.36 37.55
N LYS A 34 -10.69 -7.94 38.42
CA LYS A 34 -12.16 -7.81 38.38
C LYS A 34 -12.47 -6.33 38.52
N GLN A 35 -12.89 -5.69 37.42
CA GLN A 35 -13.54 -4.40 37.51
C GLN A 35 -14.87 -4.60 38.23
N GLU A 36 -14.99 -4.01 39.41
CA GLU A 36 -16.30 -3.82 40.04
C GLU A 36 -17.13 -2.90 39.14
N PRO A 37 -18.43 -3.14 39.00
CA PRO A 37 -19.28 -2.26 38.20
C PRO A 37 -19.32 -0.88 38.87
N SER A 38 -18.62 0.08 38.29
CA SER A 38 -18.75 1.47 38.70
C SER A 38 -20.17 1.91 38.36
N SER A 39 -20.87 2.39 39.39
CA SER A 39 -22.19 3.01 39.30
C SER A 39 -22.17 4.05 38.17
N VAL A 40 -23.01 3.82 37.17
CA VAL A 40 -23.28 4.78 36.09
C VAL A 40 -23.80 6.06 36.71
N LYS A 41 -22.95 7.07 36.77
CA LYS A 41 -23.43 8.45 36.88
C LYS A 41 -23.96 8.83 35.51
N ASN A 42 -25.26 9.15 35.46
CA ASN A 42 -25.89 9.75 34.33
C ASN A 42 -25.01 10.92 33.82
N ALA A 43 -24.28 10.70 32.74
CA ALA A 43 -23.65 11.77 31.98
C ALA A 43 -24.79 12.48 31.24
N SER A 44 -24.95 13.77 31.49
CA SER A 44 -25.86 14.61 30.75
C SER A 44 -25.47 14.59 29.28
N THR A 45 -26.45 14.38 28.43
CA THR A 45 -26.34 14.47 26.97
C THR A 45 -26.15 15.93 26.58
N ASP A 46 -24.94 16.45 26.75
CA ASP A 46 -24.50 17.68 26.07
C ASP A 46 -23.59 17.23 24.92
N THR A 47 -24.21 16.94 23.80
CA THR A 47 -23.51 16.85 22.50
C THR A 47 -23.04 18.25 22.17
N VAL A 48 -21.77 18.52 22.35
CA VAL A 48 -21.14 19.74 21.85
C VAL A 48 -20.83 19.51 20.38
N ALA A 49 -21.79 19.90 19.53
CA ALA A 49 -21.49 20.15 18.13
C ALA A 49 -20.77 21.51 18.04
N ASP A 50 -19.75 21.62 17.20
CA ASP A 50 -19.18 22.92 16.84
C ASP A 50 -20.23 23.75 16.06
N GLU A 51 -19.94 25.01 15.83
CA GLU A 51 -20.81 25.92 15.08
C GLU A 51 -21.10 25.49 13.64
N ASN A 52 -20.51 24.35 13.14
CA ASN A 52 -20.70 23.75 11.85
C ASN A 52 -21.39 22.38 11.94
N GLY A 53 -21.80 21.94 13.14
CA GLY A 53 -22.50 20.66 13.33
C GLY A 53 -21.61 19.42 13.27
N MET A 54 -20.29 19.57 13.37
CA MET A 54 -19.33 18.46 13.35
C MET A 54 -19.14 17.92 14.77
N ILE A 55 -19.37 16.61 14.97
CA ILE A 55 -19.03 15.91 16.21
C ILE A 55 -17.52 15.78 16.28
N ILE A 56 -16.89 16.51 17.21
CA ILE A 56 -15.43 16.50 17.37
C ILE A 56 -14.99 15.18 18.00
N GLY A 57 -14.02 14.53 17.37
CA GLY A 57 -13.48 13.19 17.49
C GLY A 57 -12.92 12.69 18.83
N SER A 58 -13.33 13.21 20.00
CA SER A 58 -12.94 12.59 21.28
C SER A 58 -13.88 11.46 21.73
N ASP A 59 -15.05 11.31 21.09
CA ASP A 59 -16.05 10.35 21.50
C ASP A 59 -16.11 9.09 20.63
N LEU A 60 -15.35 9.04 19.52
CA LEU A 60 -15.33 7.87 18.64
C LEU A 60 -14.79 6.62 19.35
N ASP A 61 -13.84 6.78 20.27
CA ASP A 61 -13.30 5.68 21.07
C ASP A 61 -14.24 5.29 22.21
N ALA A 62 -15.04 6.22 22.72
CA ALA A 62 -16.10 5.91 23.67
C ALA A 62 -17.25 5.13 22.99
N TRP A 63 -17.57 5.46 21.75
CA TRP A 63 -18.56 4.72 20.94
C TRP A 63 -18.10 3.30 20.59
N LYS A 64 -16.82 3.12 20.30
CA LYS A 64 -16.23 1.79 20.03
C LYS A 64 -16.21 0.88 21.24
N SER A 65 -16.29 1.43 22.46
CA SER A 65 -16.27 0.68 23.71
C SER A 65 -17.66 0.40 24.30
N ASP A 66 -18.72 0.96 23.73
CA ASP A 66 -20.10 0.72 24.18
C ASP A 66 -20.73 -0.43 23.40
N GLU A 67 -20.63 -1.64 23.93
CA GLU A 67 -21.23 -2.85 23.37
C GLU A 67 -22.77 -2.76 23.26
N THR A 68 -23.41 -1.77 23.87
CA THR A 68 -24.86 -1.59 23.88
C THR A 68 -25.34 -0.50 22.90
N PHE A 69 -24.44 0.23 22.27
CA PHE A 69 -24.79 1.33 21.38
C PHE A 69 -25.63 0.88 20.17
N PHE A 70 -25.44 -0.35 19.71
CA PHE A 70 -26.17 -0.96 18.62
C PHE A 70 -27.34 -1.84 19.07
N ASP A 71 -27.58 -2.01 20.37
CA ASP A 71 -28.78 -2.66 20.85
C ASP A 71 -29.98 -1.74 20.60
N ALA A 72 -30.81 -2.11 19.61
CA ALA A 72 -32.01 -1.38 19.25
C ALA A 72 -32.87 -1.16 20.51
N LYS A 73 -32.80 0.03 21.10
CA LYS A 73 -33.64 0.43 22.20
C LYS A 73 -35.09 0.39 21.72
N LYS A 74 -35.89 -0.46 22.29
CA LYS A 74 -37.35 -0.55 22.05
C LYS A 74 -37.97 0.85 22.11
N ILE A 75 -38.31 1.37 20.95
CA ILE A 75 -39.21 2.51 20.84
C ILE A 75 -40.59 1.94 20.47
N GLY A 76 -41.48 1.81 21.48
CA GLY A 76 -42.91 1.62 21.31
C GLY A 76 -43.38 0.29 20.71
N ASP A 77 -44.24 -0.41 21.45
CA ASP A 77 -45.10 -1.51 21.01
C ASP A 77 -44.48 -2.85 20.59
N GLY A 78 -43.57 -3.41 21.36
CA GLY A 78 -43.56 -4.88 21.61
C GLY A 78 -43.37 -5.84 20.44
N LYS A 79 -43.02 -5.44 19.24
CA LYS A 79 -42.88 -6.33 18.08
C LYS A 79 -41.74 -5.95 17.12
N TYR A 80 -40.56 -5.82 17.63
CA TYR A 80 -39.37 -6.00 16.80
C TYR A 80 -38.45 -6.94 17.60
N GLU A 81 -38.48 -8.22 17.25
CA GLU A 81 -37.43 -9.14 17.64
C GLU A 81 -36.12 -8.63 17.01
N ASN A 82 -35.06 -8.60 17.80
CA ASN A 82 -33.71 -8.15 17.50
C ASN A 82 -33.17 -8.75 16.18
N GLU A 83 -33.39 -8.12 15.04
CA GLU A 83 -32.46 -8.20 13.94
C GLU A 83 -31.51 -7.00 14.12
N ALA A 84 -30.43 -7.23 14.89
CA ALA A 84 -29.32 -6.29 14.95
C ALA A 84 -28.78 -6.15 13.51
N GLY A 85 -29.15 -5.08 12.83
CA GLY A 85 -28.65 -4.78 11.49
C GLY A 85 -27.16 -4.50 11.54
N ILE A 86 -26.43 -4.76 10.46
CA ILE A 86 -25.03 -4.40 10.30
C ILE A 86 -24.94 -2.86 10.30
N GLY A 87 -24.16 -2.27 11.21
CA GLY A 87 -23.89 -0.85 11.22
C GLY A 87 -23.13 -0.43 9.98
N VAL A 88 -23.58 0.66 9.33
CA VAL A 88 -22.92 1.22 8.13
C VAL A 88 -22.26 2.53 8.48
N VAL A 89 -20.98 2.65 8.14
CA VAL A 89 -20.19 3.89 8.21
C VAL A 89 -19.83 4.31 6.80
N LEU A 90 -20.12 5.56 6.44
CA LEU A 90 -19.68 6.14 5.18
C LEU A 90 -18.41 6.97 5.39
N THR A 91 -17.43 6.77 4.52
CA THR A 91 -16.29 7.68 4.38
C THR A 91 -16.17 8.15 2.94
N ALA A 92 -15.62 9.35 2.73
CA ALA A 92 -15.44 9.87 1.37
C ALA A 92 -14.14 10.66 1.25
N SER A 93 -13.55 10.61 0.06
CA SER A 93 -12.34 11.37 -0.31
C SER A 93 -12.43 11.84 -1.75
N SER A 94 -11.66 12.86 -2.11
CA SER A 94 -11.52 13.38 -3.47
C SER A 94 -10.05 13.66 -3.76
N VAL A 95 -9.59 13.26 -4.94
CA VAL A 95 -8.24 13.55 -5.44
C VAL A 95 -8.27 14.69 -6.44
N GLU A 96 -9.07 14.59 -7.51
CA GLU A 96 -9.28 15.64 -8.50
C GLU A 96 -10.61 15.44 -9.22
N LYS A 97 -11.58 16.34 -8.98
CA LYS A 97 -12.92 16.31 -9.61
C LYS A 97 -13.60 14.94 -9.52
N ASP A 98 -13.24 14.17 -8.52
CA ASP A 98 -13.76 12.84 -8.22
C ASP A 98 -14.32 12.78 -6.81
N LEU A 99 -15.07 11.75 -6.54
CA LEU A 99 -15.58 11.44 -5.22
C LEU A 99 -15.52 9.91 -5.05
N ARG A 100 -14.82 9.47 -4.02
CA ARG A 100 -14.71 8.06 -3.62
C ARG A 100 -15.41 7.87 -2.32
N ILE A 101 -16.45 7.06 -2.33
CA ILE A 101 -17.27 6.76 -1.17
C ILE A 101 -17.03 5.31 -0.80
N ARG A 102 -16.69 5.05 0.46
CA ARG A 102 -16.53 3.71 1.01
C ARG A 102 -17.67 3.42 1.96
N ILE A 103 -18.19 2.20 1.86
CA ILE A 103 -19.28 1.70 2.67
C ILE A 103 -18.71 0.63 3.59
N LEU A 104 -18.52 0.99 4.85
CA LEU A 104 -17.81 0.20 5.84
C LEU A 104 -18.79 -0.36 6.88
N ASP A 105 -18.44 -1.48 7.48
CA ASP A 105 -19.08 -1.96 8.72
C ASP A 105 -18.56 -1.18 9.95
N ASP A 106 -19.11 -1.47 11.11
CA ASP A 106 -18.73 -0.90 12.40
C ASP A 106 -17.28 -1.23 12.83
N LYS A 107 -16.63 -2.16 12.12
CA LYS A 107 -15.22 -2.53 12.32
C LYS A 107 -14.28 -1.87 11.31
N GLY A 108 -14.82 -1.02 10.42
CA GLY A 108 -14.06 -0.35 9.38
C GLY A 108 -13.75 -1.23 8.16
N LYS A 109 -14.41 -2.40 8.01
CA LYS A 109 -14.23 -3.28 6.87
C LYS A 109 -15.26 -2.94 5.78
N LEU A 110 -14.84 -2.96 4.50
CA LEU A 110 -15.76 -2.80 3.37
C LEU A 110 -16.88 -3.84 3.40
N ILE A 111 -18.10 -3.39 3.20
CA ILE A 111 -19.28 -4.25 3.07
C ILE A 111 -19.42 -4.64 1.60
N GLY A 112 -18.85 -5.79 1.24
CA GLY A 112 -18.98 -6.37 -0.09
C GLY A 112 -20.17 -7.34 -0.24
N GLY A 113 -20.46 -7.71 -1.49
CA GLY A 113 -21.50 -8.68 -1.83
C GLY A 113 -22.93 -8.12 -1.73
N LYS A 114 -23.09 -6.82 -1.51
CA LYS A 114 -24.37 -6.12 -1.42
C LYS A 114 -24.33 -4.86 -2.26
N LYS A 115 -25.34 -4.68 -3.08
CA LYS A 115 -25.52 -3.50 -3.91
C LYS A 115 -26.12 -2.39 -3.06
N PHE A 116 -25.36 -1.31 -2.84
CA PHE A 116 -25.82 -0.12 -2.14
C PHE A 116 -26.06 1.04 -3.12
N THR A 117 -26.93 1.95 -2.73
CA THR A 117 -27.16 3.20 -3.44
C THR A 117 -26.96 4.36 -2.48
N VAL A 118 -26.16 5.33 -2.89
CA VAL A 118 -25.96 6.60 -2.18
C VAL A 118 -26.52 7.75 -3.01
N THR A 119 -27.01 8.78 -2.33
CA THR A 119 -27.44 10.03 -2.98
C THR A 119 -26.37 11.08 -2.74
N ILE A 120 -25.79 11.62 -3.82
CA ILE A 120 -24.79 12.69 -3.81
C ILE A 120 -25.48 14.01 -4.13
N GLY A 121 -25.24 15.03 -3.30
CA GLY A 121 -26.06 16.24 -3.32
C GLY A 121 -27.50 15.88 -2.95
N ASN A 122 -28.45 16.47 -3.60
CA ASN A 122 -29.87 16.16 -3.36
C ASN A 122 -30.53 15.39 -4.53
N THR A 123 -29.76 15.03 -5.56
CA THR A 123 -30.37 14.62 -6.84
C THR A 123 -29.64 13.51 -7.60
N MET A 124 -28.41 13.18 -7.22
CA MET A 124 -27.62 12.17 -7.97
C MET A 124 -27.57 10.86 -7.17
N ASP A 125 -28.32 9.89 -7.60
CA ASP A 125 -28.24 8.53 -7.07
C ASP A 125 -27.17 7.75 -7.82
N VAL A 126 -26.21 7.18 -7.08
CA VAL A 126 -25.13 6.34 -7.60
C VAL A 126 -25.12 5.02 -6.85
N THR A 127 -24.91 3.94 -7.58
CA THR A 127 -25.03 2.59 -7.06
C THR A 127 -23.68 1.88 -7.14
N ASP A 128 -23.37 1.12 -6.12
CA ASP A 128 -22.25 0.18 -6.06
C ASP A 128 -22.62 -1.06 -6.91
N ASP A 129 -22.29 -1.01 -8.20
CA ASP A 129 -22.75 -2.01 -9.19
C ASP A 129 -21.94 -3.31 -9.13
N ASP A 130 -20.67 -3.26 -8.76
CA ASP A 130 -19.77 -4.41 -8.60
C ASP A 130 -19.80 -4.99 -7.18
N MET A 131 -20.50 -4.32 -6.27
CA MET A 131 -20.76 -4.78 -4.90
C MET A 131 -19.48 -4.99 -4.09
N ASP A 132 -18.48 -4.13 -4.28
CA ASP A 132 -17.21 -4.18 -3.55
C ASP A 132 -17.18 -3.27 -2.30
N GLY A 133 -18.23 -2.44 -2.12
CA GLY A 133 -18.36 -1.48 -1.03
C GLY A 133 -17.73 -0.13 -1.35
N VAL A 134 -17.34 0.13 -2.61
CA VAL A 134 -16.74 1.39 -3.06
C VAL A 134 -17.53 1.99 -4.22
N ILE A 135 -17.85 3.27 -4.12
CA ILE A 135 -18.47 4.02 -5.22
C ILE A 135 -17.49 5.10 -5.65
N HIS A 136 -17.10 5.09 -6.93
CA HIS A 136 -16.23 6.10 -7.50
C HIS A 136 -16.98 6.89 -8.59
N VAL A 137 -17.06 8.22 -8.39
CA VAL A 137 -17.68 9.15 -9.31
C VAL A 137 -16.64 10.15 -9.80
N THR A 138 -16.55 10.33 -11.11
CA THR A 138 -15.58 11.23 -11.77
C THR A 138 -16.28 12.43 -12.41
N ASP A 139 -15.48 13.38 -12.89
CA ASP A 139 -15.94 14.57 -13.63
C ASP A 139 -16.90 15.47 -12.85
N LEU A 140 -16.80 15.49 -11.55
CA LEU A 140 -17.58 16.37 -10.69
C LEU A 140 -17.07 17.81 -10.73
N SER A 141 -17.98 18.77 -10.59
CA SER A 141 -17.58 20.16 -10.36
C SER A 141 -16.98 20.31 -8.97
N PRO A 142 -15.91 21.12 -8.81
CA PRO A 142 -15.35 21.37 -7.49
C PRO A 142 -16.37 21.99 -6.53
N GLY A 143 -16.32 21.61 -5.26
CA GLY A 143 -17.21 22.14 -4.23
C GLY A 143 -17.62 21.07 -3.21
N ASP A 144 -18.44 21.47 -2.24
CA ASP A 144 -18.93 20.58 -1.20
C ASP A 144 -20.11 19.74 -1.69
N TYR A 145 -20.03 18.45 -1.46
CA TYR A 145 -21.08 17.48 -1.76
C TYR A 145 -21.53 16.79 -0.48
N THR A 146 -22.84 16.72 -0.29
CA THR A 146 -23.43 15.88 0.75
C THR A 146 -23.65 14.48 0.21
N ILE A 147 -23.40 13.47 1.03
CA ILE A 147 -23.56 12.05 0.70
C ILE A 147 -24.49 11.46 1.73
N SER A 148 -25.59 10.88 1.28
CA SER A 148 -26.56 10.20 2.12
C SER A 148 -26.89 8.83 1.56
N MET A 149 -27.45 7.97 2.41
CA MET A 149 -27.87 6.63 2.04
C MET A 149 -29.32 6.43 2.48
N ALA A 150 -30.13 5.82 1.62
CA ALA A 150 -31.47 5.40 1.98
C ALA A 150 -31.43 4.22 2.95
N MET A 151 -32.49 4.03 3.72
CA MET A 151 -32.62 2.87 4.60
C MET A 151 -32.54 1.56 3.78
N GLU A 152 -31.74 0.63 4.26
CA GLU A 152 -31.53 -0.66 3.61
C GLU A 152 -31.84 -1.81 4.60
N PRO A 153 -32.72 -2.74 4.25
CA PRO A 153 -33.09 -3.87 5.13
C PRO A 153 -31.85 -4.67 5.59
N GLY A 154 -31.75 -4.92 6.89
CA GLY A 154 -30.61 -5.62 7.49
C GLY A 154 -29.41 -4.73 7.80
N TYR A 155 -29.50 -3.43 7.55
CA TYR A 155 -28.42 -2.46 7.82
C TYR A 155 -28.92 -1.27 8.63
N VAL A 156 -28.04 -0.76 9.49
CA VAL A 156 -28.26 0.49 10.22
C VAL A 156 -27.44 1.58 9.51
N VAL A 157 -28.12 2.38 8.68
CA VAL A 157 -27.46 3.39 7.83
C VAL A 157 -27.31 4.72 8.57
N PRO A 158 -26.28 5.55 8.25
CA PRO A 158 -26.11 6.87 8.83
C PRO A 158 -27.32 7.77 8.55
N THR A 159 -27.82 8.45 9.59
CA THR A 159 -28.91 9.40 9.47
C THR A 159 -28.45 10.82 9.14
N THR A 160 -27.16 11.13 9.43
CA THR A 160 -26.54 12.41 9.12
C THR A 160 -25.77 12.28 7.82
N PRO A 161 -26.01 13.17 6.82
CA PRO A 161 -25.24 13.15 5.58
C PRO A 161 -23.75 13.43 5.85
N LEU A 162 -22.89 12.70 5.17
CA LEU A 162 -21.46 12.98 5.11
C LEU A 162 -21.21 14.13 4.14
N VAL A 163 -20.29 15.03 4.44
CA VAL A 163 -19.86 16.10 3.54
C VAL A 163 -18.43 15.85 3.07
N CYS A 164 -18.21 15.91 1.76
CA CYS A 164 -16.89 15.82 1.17
C CYS A 164 -16.67 16.97 0.17
N ASN A 165 -15.49 17.60 0.26
CA ASN A 165 -15.10 18.66 -0.66
C ASN A 165 -14.41 18.05 -1.89
N VAL A 166 -15.05 18.16 -3.06
CA VAL A 166 -14.48 17.75 -4.36
C VAL A 166 -13.41 18.74 -4.79
N LYS A 167 -12.20 18.24 -5.00
CA LYS A 167 -11.01 19.04 -5.31
C LYS A 167 -11.03 19.57 -6.74
N ALA A 168 -10.65 20.83 -6.91
CA ALA A 168 -10.53 21.49 -8.21
C ALA A 168 -9.25 21.10 -8.98
N LYS A 169 -8.22 20.71 -8.24
CA LYS A 169 -6.88 20.36 -8.73
C LYS A 169 -6.39 19.14 -7.98
N ILE A 170 -5.46 18.44 -8.58
CA ILE A 170 -4.80 17.29 -7.98
C ILE A 170 -4.26 17.63 -6.59
N ASP A 171 -4.59 16.80 -5.62
CA ASP A 171 -4.03 16.83 -4.28
C ASP A 171 -2.96 15.72 -4.19
N TYR A 172 -1.68 16.08 -4.36
CA TYR A 172 -0.54 15.16 -4.32
C TYR A 172 -0.25 14.66 -2.89
N ARG A 173 -1.28 14.19 -2.20
CA ARG A 173 -1.19 13.56 -0.89
C ARG A 173 -1.67 12.13 -0.97
N VAL A 174 -1.08 11.28 -0.15
CA VAL A 174 -1.55 9.90 -0.03
C VAL A 174 -3.03 9.87 0.37
N ILE A 175 -3.72 8.86 -0.13
CA ILE A 175 -5.09 8.56 0.25
C ILE A 175 -5.02 7.85 1.60
N ASP A 176 -5.67 8.42 2.60
CA ASP A 176 -5.77 7.81 3.92
C ASP A 176 -6.45 6.43 3.81
N ASP A 177 -5.91 5.45 4.54
CA ASP A 177 -6.43 4.09 4.58
C ASP A 177 -6.61 3.45 3.19
N ILE A 178 -5.57 3.51 2.36
CA ILE A 178 -5.55 2.93 1.01
C ILE A 178 -5.58 1.40 1.02
N SER A 179 -5.37 0.76 2.18
CA SER A 179 -5.25 -0.69 2.35
C SER A 179 -6.40 -1.48 1.72
N TYR A 180 -7.61 -0.89 1.66
CA TYR A 180 -8.79 -1.53 1.07
C TYR A 180 -8.66 -1.77 -0.45
N LEU A 181 -7.82 -0.99 -1.16
CA LEU A 181 -7.56 -1.18 -2.59
C LEU A 181 -6.44 -2.20 -2.86
N ILE A 182 -5.61 -2.49 -1.86
CA ILE A 182 -4.47 -3.39 -2.02
C ILE A 182 -4.97 -4.83 -1.92
N LYS A 183 -4.85 -5.58 -3.00
CA LYS A 183 -5.25 -6.98 -3.10
C LYS A 183 -4.04 -7.89 -2.92
N THR A 184 -4.30 -9.12 -2.53
CA THR A 184 -3.33 -10.22 -2.64
C THR A 184 -3.48 -10.90 -4.00
N GLU A 185 -2.47 -11.64 -4.46
CA GLU A 185 -2.58 -12.42 -5.69
C GLU A 185 -3.70 -13.47 -5.65
N ALA A 186 -4.07 -13.95 -4.48
CA ALA A 186 -5.20 -14.88 -4.34
C ALA A 186 -6.57 -14.25 -4.63
N GLU A 187 -6.66 -12.91 -4.62
CA GLU A 187 -7.88 -12.15 -4.90
C GLU A 187 -7.98 -11.71 -6.36
N VAL A 188 -6.92 -11.90 -7.14
CA VAL A 188 -6.86 -11.58 -8.58
C VAL A 188 -6.29 -12.78 -9.34
N ASP A 189 -6.49 -12.82 -10.66
CA ASP A 189 -5.84 -13.83 -11.52
C ASP A 189 -4.42 -13.34 -11.90
N PRO A 190 -3.36 -13.92 -11.34
CA PRO A 190 -1.99 -13.46 -11.56
C PRO A 190 -1.52 -13.67 -13.01
N GLU A 191 -2.07 -14.65 -13.74
CA GLU A 191 -1.73 -14.88 -15.15
C GLU A 191 -2.30 -13.78 -16.06
N VAL A 192 -3.41 -13.17 -15.66
CA VAL A 192 -4.07 -12.09 -16.40
C VAL A 192 -3.52 -10.73 -15.97
N GLU A 193 -3.19 -10.57 -14.69
CA GLU A 193 -2.92 -9.26 -14.10
C GLU A 193 -1.45 -8.88 -14.10
N ASP A 194 -0.53 -9.82 -13.91
CA ASP A 194 0.91 -9.56 -13.90
C ASP A 194 1.54 -9.94 -15.25
N THR A 195 1.33 -9.10 -16.25
CA THR A 195 1.90 -9.26 -17.59
C THR A 195 3.11 -8.35 -17.81
N ALA A 196 3.88 -8.06 -16.76
CA ALA A 196 5.14 -7.35 -16.89
C ALA A 196 6.05 -8.11 -17.86
N VAL A 197 5.93 -7.78 -19.14
CA VAL A 197 6.87 -8.22 -20.16
C VAL A 197 7.89 -7.10 -20.25
N ASN A 198 9.05 -7.36 -19.74
CA ASN A 198 10.16 -6.43 -19.84
C ASN A 198 10.39 -6.08 -21.32
N ASP A 199 9.99 -4.87 -21.74
CA ASP A 199 10.25 -4.37 -23.11
C ASP A 199 11.75 -4.36 -23.43
N ALA A 200 12.59 -4.38 -22.38
CA ALA A 200 14.03 -4.61 -22.51
C ALA A 200 14.37 -6.02 -23.01
N ALA A 201 13.42 -6.94 -23.10
CA ALA A 201 13.65 -8.26 -23.73
C ALA A 201 13.98 -8.17 -25.25
N THR A 202 13.74 -7.03 -25.87
CA THR A 202 14.22 -6.73 -27.23
C THR A 202 15.64 -6.15 -27.24
N GLU A 203 16.15 -5.69 -26.11
CA GLU A 203 17.55 -5.30 -25.97
C GLU A 203 18.38 -6.53 -25.64
N THR A 204 19.56 -6.64 -26.22
CA THR A 204 20.48 -7.75 -26.01
C THR A 204 20.72 -7.93 -24.50
N MET A 205 20.52 -9.13 -23.96
CA MET A 205 20.78 -9.41 -22.55
C MET A 205 22.21 -9.01 -22.21
N GLY A 206 22.35 -8.10 -21.26
CA GLY A 206 23.63 -7.54 -20.84
C GLY A 206 24.57 -8.56 -20.18
N VAL A 207 25.68 -8.09 -19.68
CA VAL A 207 26.75 -8.90 -19.09
C VAL A 207 26.27 -9.52 -17.77
N SER A 208 26.43 -10.85 -17.63
CA SER A 208 25.99 -11.60 -16.45
C SER A 208 26.94 -11.52 -15.25
N SER A 209 28.02 -10.72 -15.34
CA SER A 209 29.04 -10.61 -14.30
C SER A 209 28.84 -9.38 -13.41
N VAL A 210 29.17 -9.52 -12.13
CA VAL A 210 29.26 -8.39 -11.20
C VAL A 210 30.24 -7.35 -11.74
N LYS A 211 29.79 -6.10 -11.83
CA LYS A 211 30.62 -4.97 -12.23
C LYS A 211 31.09 -4.21 -11.01
N THR A 212 32.37 -3.84 -11.03
CA THR A 212 32.93 -2.86 -10.10
C THR A 212 33.29 -1.62 -10.88
N VAL A 213 32.65 -0.49 -10.54
CA VAL A 213 32.86 0.82 -11.16
C VAL A 213 33.18 1.80 -10.04
N ASP A 214 34.24 2.60 -10.23
CA ASP A 214 34.64 3.61 -9.25
C ASP A 214 33.47 4.59 -8.98
N GLY A 215 33.18 4.80 -7.69
CA GLY A 215 32.10 5.66 -7.25
C GLY A 215 30.69 5.06 -7.37
N ALA A 216 30.56 3.79 -7.76
CA ALA A 216 29.29 3.09 -7.80
C ALA A 216 29.21 1.95 -6.76
N VAL A 217 28.01 1.70 -6.28
CA VAL A 217 27.68 0.61 -5.36
C VAL A 217 26.92 -0.47 -6.13
N PHE A 218 27.30 -1.74 -5.91
CA PHE A 218 26.65 -2.87 -6.56
C PHE A 218 25.39 -3.30 -5.81
N GLY A 219 24.32 -3.55 -6.56
CA GLY A 219 23.04 -4.04 -6.05
C GLY A 219 22.25 -4.86 -7.05
N ILE A 220 21.07 -5.24 -6.62
CA ILE A 220 20.13 -6.05 -7.40
C ILE A 220 18.73 -5.46 -7.28
N ASP A 221 17.82 -5.88 -8.16
CA ASP A 221 16.40 -5.71 -7.90
C ASP A 221 15.68 -7.05 -8.04
N VAL A 222 14.59 -7.21 -7.25
CA VAL A 222 13.89 -8.49 -7.10
C VAL A 222 12.39 -8.33 -6.96
N SER A 223 11.67 -9.38 -7.33
CA SER A 223 10.22 -9.51 -7.19
C SER A 223 9.84 -10.96 -6.90
N LYS A 224 8.56 -11.28 -6.97
CA LYS A 224 8.04 -12.65 -6.86
C LYS A 224 8.72 -13.64 -7.82
N TYR A 225 9.21 -13.17 -8.96
CA TYR A 225 9.84 -14.03 -9.98
C TYR A 225 11.17 -14.62 -9.56
N ASN A 226 11.81 -14.06 -8.52
CA ASN A 226 13.04 -14.59 -7.94
C ASN A 226 12.80 -15.67 -6.87
N GLY A 227 11.54 -15.91 -6.47
CA GLY A 227 11.16 -16.92 -5.49
C GLY A 227 11.79 -16.70 -4.11
N TYR A 228 12.18 -17.78 -3.47
CA TYR A 228 12.88 -17.75 -2.18
C TYR A 228 14.32 -17.27 -2.34
N ILE A 229 14.74 -16.35 -1.48
CA ILE A 229 16.09 -15.75 -1.48
C ILE A 229 16.77 -16.00 -0.13
N ASP A 230 18.00 -16.51 -0.18
CA ASP A 230 18.91 -16.61 0.97
C ASP A 230 19.72 -15.31 1.09
N TRP A 231 19.22 -14.38 1.88
CA TRP A 231 19.77 -13.03 1.98
C TRP A 231 21.17 -12.97 2.60
N ASP A 232 21.54 -13.92 3.45
CA ASP A 232 22.89 -14.00 4.01
C ASP A 232 23.92 -14.34 2.91
N ARG A 233 23.58 -15.25 2.01
CA ARG A 233 24.41 -15.59 0.85
C ARG A 233 24.46 -14.45 -0.16
N VAL A 234 23.34 -13.79 -0.40
CA VAL A 234 23.27 -12.57 -1.24
C VAL A 234 24.20 -11.50 -0.72
N LYS A 235 24.17 -11.20 0.59
CA LYS A 235 25.07 -10.23 1.20
C LYS A 235 26.53 -10.66 1.10
N ALA A 236 26.83 -11.93 1.34
CA ALA A 236 28.17 -12.47 1.20
C ALA A 236 28.73 -12.38 -0.23
N SER A 237 27.86 -12.32 -1.25
CA SER A 237 28.22 -12.11 -2.66
C SER A 237 28.60 -10.66 -2.99
N GLY A 238 28.57 -9.74 -2.03
CA GLY A 238 28.95 -8.34 -2.22
C GLY A 238 27.79 -7.44 -2.68
N VAL A 239 26.55 -7.86 -2.52
CA VAL A 239 25.37 -7.04 -2.76
C VAL A 239 25.21 -6.05 -1.60
N ASP A 240 25.24 -4.76 -1.88
CA ASP A 240 25.11 -3.70 -0.87
C ASP A 240 23.72 -3.10 -0.81
N PHE A 241 22.97 -3.13 -1.92
CA PHE A 241 21.58 -2.67 -1.94
C PHE A 241 20.67 -3.57 -2.77
N CYS A 242 19.38 -3.49 -2.47
CA CYS A 242 18.33 -4.16 -3.22
C CYS A 242 17.11 -3.25 -3.39
N ILE A 243 16.56 -3.19 -4.61
CA ILE A 243 15.28 -2.56 -4.86
C ILE A 243 14.23 -3.67 -5.02
N ILE A 244 13.21 -3.66 -4.15
CA ILE A 244 12.27 -4.78 -4.01
C ILE A 244 10.90 -4.36 -4.53
N ARG A 245 10.29 -5.14 -5.41
CA ARG A 245 8.92 -4.87 -5.84
C ARG A 245 7.98 -4.93 -4.63
N CYS A 246 7.35 -3.80 -4.30
CA CYS A 246 6.35 -3.78 -3.24
C CYS A 246 4.96 -4.17 -3.76
N GLY A 247 4.66 -3.85 -5.01
CA GLY A 247 3.39 -4.15 -5.63
C GLY A 247 3.34 -3.75 -7.09
N TYR A 248 2.19 -3.95 -7.67
CA TYR A 248 1.93 -3.60 -9.07
C TYR A 248 0.44 -3.26 -9.28
N ARG A 249 0.15 -2.53 -10.36
CA ARG A 249 -1.22 -2.43 -10.85
C ARG A 249 -1.42 -3.44 -11.97
N GLY A 250 -2.48 -4.22 -11.88
CA GLY A 250 -2.84 -5.21 -12.88
C GLY A 250 -3.03 -4.59 -14.27
N SER A 251 -2.45 -5.23 -15.28
CA SER A 251 -2.45 -4.70 -16.64
C SER A 251 -3.78 -4.81 -17.36
N THR A 252 -4.71 -5.61 -16.85
CA THR A 252 -6.04 -5.84 -17.42
C THR A 252 -7.12 -5.17 -16.59
N THR A 253 -7.24 -5.52 -15.31
CA THR A 253 -8.32 -5.01 -14.43
C THR A 253 -7.98 -3.69 -13.77
N GLY A 254 -6.68 -3.39 -13.62
CA GLY A 254 -6.21 -2.21 -12.91
C GLY A 254 -6.24 -2.36 -11.38
N ALA A 255 -6.40 -3.58 -10.87
CA ALA A 255 -6.32 -3.84 -9.43
C ALA A 255 -4.91 -3.55 -8.91
N ILE A 256 -4.82 -2.99 -7.71
CA ILE A 256 -3.56 -2.83 -7.00
C ILE A 256 -3.27 -4.12 -6.24
N VAL A 257 -2.10 -4.70 -6.46
CA VAL A 257 -1.71 -6.00 -5.90
C VAL A 257 -0.38 -5.88 -5.17
N GLU A 258 -0.32 -6.35 -3.92
CA GLU A 258 0.94 -6.51 -3.19
C GLU A 258 1.75 -7.65 -3.80
N ASP A 259 3.06 -7.46 -4.01
CA ASP A 259 3.93 -8.56 -4.42
C ASP A 259 4.01 -9.61 -3.30
N PRO A 260 3.70 -10.89 -3.57
CA PRO A 260 3.58 -11.91 -2.54
C PRO A 260 4.88 -12.20 -1.78
N TYR A 261 6.04 -11.83 -2.36
CA TYR A 261 7.33 -11.96 -1.69
C TYR A 261 7.84 -10.68 -1.05
N PHE A 262 7.11 -9.56 -1.21
CA PHE A 262 7.55 -8.26 -0.71
C PHE A 262 7.93 -8.29 0.78
N ARG A 263 7.02 -8.76 1.63
CA ARG A 263 7.23 -8.77 3.10
C ARG A 263 8.42 -9.64 3.50
N THR A 264 8.57 -10.78 2.86
CA THR A 264 9.68 -11.70 3.12
C THR A 264 11.00 -11.11 2.65
N ASN A 265 11.02 -10.52 1.45
CA ASN A 265 12.22 -9.96 0.85
C ASN A 265 12.72 -8.73 1.62
N ILE A 266 11.84 -7.78 1.96
CA ILE A 266 12.27 -6.58 2.67
C ILE A 266 12.77 -6.89 4.08
N ALA A 267 12.12 -7.82 4.78
CA ALA A 267 12.55 -8.27 6.11
C ALA A 267 13.90 -8.99 6.03
N GLY A 268 14.08 -9.91 5.07
CA GLY A 268 15.30 -10.68 4.90
C GLY A 268 16.49 -9.81 4.48
N ALA A 269 16.32 -8.95 3.48
CA ALA A 269 17.36 -8.03 3.02
C ALA A 269 17.82 -7.08 4.14
N THR A 270 16.86 -6.51 4.89
CA THR A 270 17.15 -5.62 6.02
C THR A 270 17.90 -6.36 7.13
N ALA A 271 17.49 -7.58 7.48
CA ALA A 271 18.14 -8.40 8.49
C ALA A 271 19.59 -8.76 8.11
N ALA A 272 19.86 -9.01 6.83
CA ALA A 272 21.20 -9.26 6.29
C ALA A 272 22.06 -7.99 6.17
N GLY A 273 21.53 -6.80 6.51
CA GLY A 273 22.25 -5.53 6.42
C GLY A 273 22.43 -5.02 4.99
N ILE A 274 21.52 -5.39 4.07
CA ILE A 274 21.44 -4.86 2.73
C ILE A 274 20.59 -3.58 2.77
N LYS A 275 21.06 -2.49 2.16
CA LYS A 275 20.29 -1.24 2.04
C LYS A 275 19.10 -1.48 1.09
N VAL A 276 17.89 -1.07 1.48
CA VAL A 276 16.69 -1.37 0.69
C VAL A 276 16.01 -0.11 0.17
N GLY A 277 15.48 -0.22 -1.04
CA GLY A 277 14.45 0.61 -1.63
C GLY A 277 13.34 -0.27 -2.18
N VAL A 278 12.33 0.34 -2.75
CA VAL A 278 11.23 -0.41 -3.36
C VAL A 278 10.84 0.13 -4.71
N TYR A 279 10.17 -0.70 -5.53
CA TYR A 279 9.52 -0.24 -6.74
C TYR A 279 8.08 -0.74 -6.83
N PHE A 280 7.26 0.04 -7.53
CA PHE A 280 5.89 -0.27 -7.87
C PHE A 280 5.74 -0.29 -9.38
N PHE A 281 5.33 -1.43 -9.97
CA PHE A 281 5.10 -1.57 -11.40
C PHE A 281 3.76 -0.91 -11.77
N THR A 282 3.83 0.14 -12.59
CA THR A 282 2.65 0.95 -12.91
C THR A 282 1.92 0.49 -14.15
N GLN A 283 0.61 0.52 -14.05
CA GLN A 283 -0.32 0.50 -15.17
C GLN A 283 -1.38 1.60 -15.03
N ALA A 284 -1.05 2.68 -14.31
CA ALA A 284 -1.90 3.85 -14.20
C ALA A 284 -2.16 4.50 -15.56
N THR A 285 -3.39 4.91 -15.80
CA THR A 285 -3.82 5.58 -17.04
C THR A 285 -4.16 7.05 -16.82
N ASN A 286 -4.13 7.51 -15.58
CA ASN A 286 -4.40 8.89 -15.19
C ASN A 286 -3.73 9.23 -13.85
N ASN A 287 -3.76 10.51 -13.48
CA ASN A 287 -3.09 11.00 -12.28
C ASN A 287 -3.75 10.51 -10.97
N VAL A 288 -5.05 10.24 -10.98
CA VAL A 288 -5.73 9.70 -9.80
C VAL A 288 -5.20 8.30 -9.49
N GLU A 289 -5.08 7.45 -10.50
CA GLU A 289 -4.50 6.12 -10.36
C GLU A 289 -3.02 6.18 -9.92
N ALA A 290 -2.25 7.18 -10.39
CA ALA A 290 -0.88 7.39 -9.94
C ALA A 290 -0.80 7.73 -8.43
N ILE A 291 -1.74 8.51 -7.91
CA ILE A 291 -1.84 8.80 -6.47
C ILE A 291 -2.22 7.54 -5.69
N GLU A 292 -3.10 6.71 -6.22
CA GLU A 292 -3.42 5.41 -5.60
C GLU A 292 -2.21 4.51 -5.51
N GLU A 293 -1.45 4.38 -6.60
CA GLU A 293 -0.23 3.56 -6.63
C GLU A 293 0.82 4.09 -5.65
N ALA A 294 1.04 5.41 -5.61
CA ALA A 294 1.94 6.05 -4.65
C ALA A 294 1.47 5.81 -3.21
N SER A 295 0.16 5.95 -2.96
CA SER A 295 -0.43 5.70 -1.64
C SER A 295 -0.27 4.26 -1.21
N ALA A 296 -0.47 3.31 -2.13
CA ALA A 296 -0.27 1.90 -1.88
C ALA A 296 1.21 1.60 -1.56
N ALA A 297 2.15 2.13 -2.35
CA ALA A 297 3.57 1.94 -2.11
C ALA A 297 4.00 2.50 -0.74
N VAL A 298 3.54 3.71 -0.38
CA VAL A 298 3.80 4.33 0.93
C VAL A 298 3.21 3.49 2.07
N ASN A 299 1.97 3.02 1.93
CA ASN A 299 1.33 2.15 2.92
C ASN A 299 2.08 0.81 3.10
N LEU A 300 2.51 0.19 1.99
CA LEU A 300 3.22 -1.09 2.03
C LEU A 300 4.58 -0.98 2.72
N VAL A 301 5.26 0.15 2.63
CA VAL A 301 6.57 0.37 3.26
C VAL A 301 6.49 0.94 4.68
N GLU A 302 5.29 1.22 5.18
CA GLU A 302 5.12 1.73 6.54
C GLU A 302 5.77 0.80 7.58
N GLY A 303 6.55 1.39 8.48
CA GLY A 303 7.31 0.66 9.50
C GLY A 303 8.66 0.09 9.04
N TYR A 304 9.02 0.19 7.75
CA TYR A 304 10.35 -0.16 7.25
C TYR A 304 11.21 1.09 7.06
N LYS A 305 12.51 0.97 7.37
CA LYS A 305 13.49 2.02 7.07
C LYS A 305 14.03 1.82 5.65
N LEU A 306 13.68 2.72 4.74
CA LEU A 306 14.24 2.71 3.39
C LEU A 306 15.52 3.55 3.35
N SER A 307 16.56 3.02 2.69
CA SER A 307 17.80 3.73 2.37
C SER A 307 17.80 4.21 0.91
N TYR A 308 17.00 3.61 0.06
CA TYR A 308 16.82 3.94 -1.35
C TYR A 308 15.40 4.46 -1.61
N PRO A 309 15.16 5.16 -2.72
CA PRO A 309 13.85 5.71 -3.07
C PRO A 309 12.74 4.66 -3.18
N ILE A 310 11.50 5.17 -3.21
CA ILE A 310 10.35 4.48 -3.78
C ILE A 310 10.31 4.84 -5.26
N PHE A 311 10.46 3.83 -6.13
CA PHE A 311 10.45 4.02 -7.58
C PHE A 311 9.10 3.67 -8.18
N ILE A 312 8.67 4.47 -9.16
CA ILE A 312 7.67 4.05 -10.12
C ILE A 312 8.36 3.39 -11.29
N ASP A 313 7.95 2.17 -11.61
CA ASP A 313 8.49 1.38 -12.71
C ASP A 313 7.55 1.48 -13.91
N SER A 314 8.06 2.07 -14.99
CA SER A 314 7.30 2.34 -16.21
C SER A 314 7.89 1.59 -17.40
N GLU A 315 7.23 0.51 -17.75
CA GLU A 315 7.58 -0.32 -18.90
C GLU A 315 6.34 -0.95 -19.55
N GLY A 316 6.51 -1.63 -20.69
CA GLY A 316 5.39 -2.21 -21.41
C GLY A 316 4.85 -3.49 -20.78
N ALA A 317 3.57 -3.71 -20.95
CA ALA A 317 2.90 -4.96 -20.60
C ALA A 317 2.57 -5.79 -21.86
N GLY A 318 3.57 -6.00 -22.72
CA GLY A 318 3.45 -6.79 -23.95
C GLY A 318 2.54 -6.20 -25.02
N GLY A 319 2.31 -4.90 -25.02
CA GLY A 319 1.44 -4.20 -25.99
C GLY A 319 -0.06 -4.40 -25.72
N ARG A 320 -0.43 -4.95 -24.57
CA ARG A 320 -1.84 -5.21 -24.18
C ARG A 320 -2.20 -4.55 -22.84
N GLY A 321 -1.22 -3.98 -22.15
CA GLY A 321 -1.44 -3.31 -20.87
C GLY A 321 -2.27 -2.03 -21.04
N ARG A 322 -3.00 -1.67 -20.00
CA ARG A 322 -3.85 -0.47 -19.93
C ARG A 322 -3.06 0.81 -20.28
N ALA A 323 -1.81 0.87 -19.81
CA ALA A 323 -0.94 2.04 -19.99
C ALA A 323 -0.10 1.99 -21.27
N ASP A 324 -0.07 0.89 -22.03
CA ASP A 324 0.85 0.73 -23.18
C ASP A 324 0.65 1.78 -24.26
N ASN A 325 -0.58 2.24 -24.48
CA ASN A 325 -0.94 3.19 -25.54
C ASN A 325 -0.95 4.65 -25.09
N LEU A 326 -0.50 4.97 -23.88
CA LEU A 326 -0.38 6.36 -23.42
C LEU A 326 0.67 7.10 -24.25
N ASP A 327 0.40 8.37 -24.56
CA ASP A 327 1.41 9.26 -25.11
C ASP A 327 2.48 9.66 -24.08
N ALA A 328 3.57 10.24 -24.56
CA ALA A 328 4.70 10.60 -23.71
C ALA A 328 4.33 11.63 -22.64
N ASN A 329 3.44 12.56 -22.95
CA ASN A 329 3.04 13.61 -22.00
C ASN A 329 2.19 13.03 -20.88
N ALA A 330 1.13 12.29 -21.22
CA ALA A 330 0.26 11.67 -20.25
C ALA A 330 1.02 10.71 -19.33
N ARG A 331 1.92 9.90 -19.91
CA ARG A 331 2.77 8.99 -19.15
C ARG A 331 3.68 9.73 -18.17
N SER A 332 4.34 10.79 -18.63
CA SER A 332 5.25 11.57 -17.79
C SER A 332 4.52 12.33 -16.69
N ASP A 333 3.30 12.81 -16.94
CA ASP A 333 2.45 13.43 -15.91
C ASP A 333 2.08 12.42 -14.83
N ILE A 334 1.77 11.17 -15.19
CA ILE A 334 1.51 10.05 -14.25
C ILE A 334 2.74 9.79 -13.38
N LEU A 335 3.93 9.64 -14.02
CA LEU A 335 5.17 9.38 -13.28
C LEU A 335 5.51 10.52 -12.32
N GLN A 336 5.37 11.77 -12.78
CA GLN A 336 5.59 12.94 -11.92
C GLN A 336 4.60 12.99 -10.76
N THR A 337 3.33 12.68 -11.02
CA THR A 337 2.27 12.64 -10.00
C THR A 337 2.59 11.62 -8.90
N PHE A 338 3.00 10.42 -9.28
CA PHE A 338 3.45 9.41 -8.33
C PHE A 338 4.62 9.92 -7.48
N CYS A 339 5.68 10.41 -8.13
CA CYS A 339 6.87 10.89 -7.44
C CYS A 339 6.58 12.08 -6.51
N GLU A 340 5.72 13.00 -6.91
CA GLU A 340 5.28 14.13 -6.08
C GLU A 340 4.55 13.65 -4.81
N THR A 341 3.63 12.71 -4.99
CA THR A 341 2.87 12.11 -3.88
C THR A 341 3.78 11.39 -2.88
N VAL A 342 4.75 10.62 -3.38
CA VAL A 342 5.77 9.93 -2.57
C VAL A 342 6.61 10.94 -1.78
N ARG A 343 7.10 12.00 -2.43
CA ARG A 343 7.91 13.04 -1.75
C ARG A 343 7.11 13.78 -0.69
N ASN A 344 5.85 14.11 -0.96
CA ASN A 344 4.97 14.76 0.00
C ASN A 344 4.68 13.88 1.23
N SER A 345 4.95 12.57 1.13
CA SER A 345 4.86 11.62 2.25
C SER A 345 6.20 11.46 3.01
N GLY A 346 7.22 12.21 2.63
CA GLY A 346 8.52 12.21 3.30
C GLY A 346 9.52 11.18 2.79
N TYR A 347 9.27 10.52 1.66
CA TYR A 347 10.18 9.58 1.03
C TYR A 347 10.88 10.19 -0.18
N ASN A 348 12.07 9.68 -0.50
CA ASN A 348 12.68 9.96 -1.80
C ASN A 348 11.95 9.19 -2.89
N ALA A 349 11.81 9.81 -4.06
CA ALA A 349 11.12 9.22 -5.20
C ALA A 349 12.02 9.09 -6.41
N GLY A 350 11.75 8.09 -7.25
CA GLY A 350 12.49 7.92 -8.50
C GLY A 350 11.63 7.27 -9.59
N VAL A 351 12.16 7.28 -10.78
CA VAL A 351 11.56 6.69 -11.98
C VAL A 351 12.51 5.65 -12.54
N TYR A 352 11.98 4.43 -12.77
CA TYR A 352 12.65 3.42 -13.57
C TYR A 352 12.02 3.33 -14.95
N ALA A 353 12.87 3.30 -15.96
CA ALA A 353 12.48 2.99 -17.32
C ALA A 353 13.70 2.53 -18.14
N SER A 354 13.46 1.86 -19.27
CA SER A 354 14.50 1.53 -20.21
C SER A 354 14.99 2.79 -20.95
N LYS A 355 16.21 2.73 -21.49
CA LYS A 355 16.78 3.76 -22.37
C LYS A 355 15.84 4.12 -23.52
N ASN A 356 15.23 3.08 -24.13
CA ASN A 356 14.28 3.31 -25.21
C ASN A 356 13.07 4.14 -24.74
N TRP A 357 12.58 3.87 -23.55
CA TRP A 357 11.47 4.62 -22.99
C TRP A 357 11.84 6.05 -22.66
N TYR A 358 13.00 6.29 -22.03
CA TYR A 358 13.49 7.65 -21.76
C TYR A 358 13.66 8.48 -23.05
N ASN A 359 14.08 7.85 -24.14
CA ASN A 359 14.29 8.55 -25.39
C ASN A 359 13.01 8.77 -26.22
N ASN A 360 12.02 7.86 -26.11
CA ASN A 360 10.93 7.81 -27.10
C ASN A 360 9.52 7.77 -26.50
N ARG A 361 9.37 7.45 -25.21
CA ARG A 361 8.09 7.22 -24.57
C ARG A 361 7.82 8.16 -23.38
N LEU A 362 8.80 8.94 -22.98
CA LEU A 362 8.72 9.90 -21.88
C LEU A 362 9.11 11.30 -22.35
N ASP A 363 8.44 12.30 -21.81
CA ASP A 363 8.91 13.69 -21.85
C ASP A 363 9.65 13.98 -20.53
N ILE A 364 10.96 13.80 -20.56
CA ILE A 364 11.81 13.96 -19.37
C ILE A 364 11.76 15.40 -18.81
N THR A 365 11.35 16.38 -19.60
CA THR A 365 11.23 17.77 -19.13
C THR A 365 10.07 17.99 -18.17
N ARG A 366 9.13 17.04 -18.11
CA ARG A 366 8.01 17.02 -17.16
C ARG A 366 8.38 16.39 -15.83
N LEU A 367 9.47 15.64 -15.80
CA LEU A 367 9.94 15.02 -14.57
C LEU A 367 10.76 16.01 -13.75
N SER A 368 10.51 16.11 -12.45
CA SER A 368 11.29 16.97 -11.56
C SER A 368 12.75 16.53 -11.53
N ALA A 369 13.65 17.49 -11.41
CA ALA A 369 15.08 17.22 -11.20
C ALA A 369 15.34 16.51 -9.83
N ASP A 370 14.36 16.55 -8.92
CA ASP A 370 14.44 15.88 -7.63
C ASP A 370 14.12 14.37 -7.71
N ASN A 371 13.65 13.89 -8.87
CA ASN A 371 13.44 12.46 -9.07
C ASN A 371 14.76 11.75 -9.36
N VAL A 372 14.99 10.63 -8.67
CA VAL A 372 16.11 9.74 -9.00
C VAL A 372 15.79 9.00 -10.29
N ILE A 373 16.69 9.05 -11.26
CA ILE A 373 16.57 8.33 -12.54
C ILE A 373 17.29 6.99 -12.43
N TRP A 374 16.53 5.92 -12.57
CA TRP A 374 17.03 4.55 -12.63
C TRP A 374 16.88 4.05 -14.07
N LEU A 375 18.00 4.00 -14.78
CA LEU A 375 18.08 3.66 -16.18
C LEU A 375 18.28 2.17 -16.39
N ALA A 376 17.46 1.53 -17.24
CA ALA A 376 17.76 0.21 -17.77
C ALA A 376 18.42 0.35 -19.17
N GLU A 377 19.63 -0.14 -19.28
CA GLU A 377 20.38 -0.29 -20.54
C GLU A 377 21.31 -1.50 -20.41
N TYR A 378 20.92 -2.62 -21.02
CA TYR A 378 21.66 -3.89 -20.90
C TYR A 378 22.88 -3.89 -21.82
N SER A 379 23.99 -3.43 -21.28
CA SER A 379 25.22 -3.22 -22.05
C SER A 379 26.45 -3.17 -21.12
N ASP A 380 27.64 -3.17 -21.75
CA ASP A 380 28.90 -3.00 -21.02
C ASP A 380 29.15 -1.56 -20.57
N ALA A 381 28.56 -0.58 -21.25
CA ALA A 381 28.69 0.84 -20.95
C ALA A 381 27.42 1.56 -21.33
N VAL A 382 27.05 2.57 -20.52
CA VAL A 382 25.88 3.41 -20.81
C VAL A 382 26.13 4.24 -22.04
N SER A 383 25.16 4.25 -22.95
CA SER A 383 25.11 5.11 -24.13
C SER A 383 23.93 6.09 -24.12
N TYR A 384 23.09 6.05 -23.05
CA TYR A 384 22.06 7.03 -22.81
C TYR A 384 22.67 8.43 -22.60
N GLY A 385 22.16 9.43 -23.32
CA GLY A 385 22.70 10.79 -23.31
C GLY A 385 22.18 11.69 -22.17
N GLY A 386 21.20 11.24 -21.39
CA GLY A 386 20.63 11.97 -20.25
C GLY A 386 21.35 11.68 -18.94
N THR A 387 20.89 12.34 -17.86
CA THR A 387 21.36 12.08 -16.50
C THR A 387 20.67 10.87 -15.90
N TYR A 388 21.41 10.09 -15.12
CA TYR A 388 20.90 8.98 -14.32
C TYR A 388 21.73 8.86 -13.03
N GLN A 389 21.13 8.28 -11.99
CA GLN A 389 21.81 8.02 -10.72
C GLN A 389 21.89 6.53 -10.41
N MET A 390 21.08 5.71 -11.10
CA MET A 390 21.16 4.26 -11.00
C MET A 390 21.10 3.65 -12.40
N TRP A 391 21.78 2.52 -12.58
CA TRP A 391 21.87 1.82 -13.85
C TRP A 391 21.65 0.32 -13.66
N GLN A 392 20.56 -0.19 -14.21
CA GLN A 392 20.34 -1.62 -14.37
C GLN A 392 21.03 -2.06 -15.67
N TYR A 393 22.12 -2.78 -15.53
CA TYR A 393 23.00 -3.11 -16.66
C TYR A 393 22.79 -4.52 -17.21
N SER A 394 22.03 -5.36 -16.51
CA SER A 394 21.73 -6.74 -16.92
C SER A 394 20.45 -7.24 -16.29
N SER A 395 19.64 -7.98 -17.05
CA SER A 395 18.52 -8.78 -16.56
C SER A 395 18.83 -10.29 -16.52
N ASN A 396 20.12 -10.65 -16.61
CA ASN A 396 20.56 -12.03 -16.70
C ASN A 396 21.74 -12.33 -15.75
N GLY A 397 21.79 -11.66 -14.61
CA GLY A 397 22.79 -11.86 -13.60
C GLY A 397 22.62 -13.15 -12.82
N SER A 398 23.64 -13.52 -12.05
CA SER A 398 23.62 -14.64 -11.11
C SER A 398 24.27 -14.19 -9.81
N VAL A 399 23.57 -14.35 -8.71
CA VAL A 399 24.03 -14.02 -7.36
C VAL A 399 23.80 -15.21 -6.46
N ASP A 400 24.81 -15.58 -5.66
CA ASP A 400 24.66 -16.69 -4.72
C ASP A 400 23.56 -16.38 -3.70
N GLY A 401 22.66 -17.34 -3.46
CA GLY A 401 21.47 -17.15 -2.62
C GLY A 401 20.18 -16.90 -3.41
N ILE A 402 20.26 -16.67 -4.73
CA ILE A 402 19.10 -16.52 -5.62
C ILE A 402 19.13 -17.63 -6.68
N GLU A 403 18.02 -18.34 -6.83
CA GLU A 403 17.89 -19.35 -7.89
C GLU A 403 17.45 -18.67 -9.21
N GLY A 404 18.18 -18.97 -10.29
CA GLY A 404 17.88 -18.41 -11.60
C GLY A 404 18.53 -17.06 -11.86
N ARG A 405 17.87 -16.25 -12.68
CA ARG A 405 18.35 -14.92 -13.10
C ARG A 405 17.95 -13.86 -12.10
N VAL A 406 18.79 -12.83 -11.98
CA VAL A 406 18.50 -11.63 -11.19
C VAL A 406 18.98 -10.37 -11.94
N ASP A 407 18.24 -9.30 -11.76
CA ASP A 407 18.56 -8.00 -12.33
C ASP A 407 19.70 -7.34 -11.55
N MET A 408 20.70 -6.83 -12.29
CA MET A 408 21.95 -6.33 -11.72
C MET A 408 22.10 -4.83 -11.91
N ASN A 409 22.45 -4.15 -10.85
CA ASN A 409 22.40 -2.71 -10.76
C ASN A 409 23.70 -2.08 -10.24
N LEU A 410 23.94 -0.85 -10.68
CA LEU A 410 24.91 0.07 -10.10
C LEU A 410 24.19 1.34 -9.62
N SER A 411 24.54 1.80 -8.43
CA SER A 411 24.05 3.06 -7.87
C SER A 411 25.19 4.04 -7.69
N TYR A 412 25.01 5.26 -8.17
CA TYR A 412 25.91 6.41 -8.01
C TYR A 412 25.35 7.40 -6.97
N LEU A 413 24.29 7.02 -6.27
CA LEU A 413 23.74 7.83 -5.19
C LEU A 413 24.73 7.88 -4.02
N ASP A 414 25.02 9.08 -3.55
CA ASP A 414 25.75 9.28 -2.30
C ASP A 414 24.78 9.02 -1.14
N MET A 415 24.80 7.77 -0.68
CA MET A 415 23.99 7.34 0.45
C MET A 415 24.78 7.56 1.73
N ALA A 416 24.99 8.82 2.10
CA ALA A 416 25.44 9.13 3.45
C ALA A 416 24.49 8.45 4.46
N ASP A 417 25.05 7.78 5.46
CA ASP A 417 24.28 7.07 6.49
C ASP A 417 23.29 8.05 7.17
N ASN A 418 22.02 8.01 6.77
CA ASN A 418 20.90 8.74 7.36
C ASN A 418 20.26 7.91 8.47
#